data_457010ae0768296baf6aa1bc0701dc94
#
_entry.id   457010ae0768296baf6aa1bc0701dc94
#
_cell.length_a   1.000
_cell.length_b   1.000
_cell.length_c   1.000
_cell.angle_alpha   90.00
_cell.angle_beta   90.00
_cell.angle_gamma   90.00
#
_symmetry.space_group_name_H-M   'P 1'
#
loop_
_entity.id
_entity.type
_entity.pdbx_description
1 polymer ?
#
loop_
_entity_poly.entity_id
_entity_poly.type
_entity_poly.pdbx_seq_one_letter_code
_entity_poly.pdbx_strand_id
1 'polypeptide(L)'
;MVSAAMESKRLGLCSKSLFVVPNHLTEQWASEFLQLYPSANILVATKKDFETKNRKKFCGRIATGDYDAIIIGHSQFEKIPMSIERQRAILEQQLDEVTEGITELKKNRGDNFSVKQLERTKKSVKQKLDKLNDQSKKDDTVTFEELGVDRLFIDESHYYKNLFLFTKMRNVGGI
;
A
#
# COMPACT_ATOMS: atom_id res chain seq x y z
N MET A 1 15.42 -9.16 8.10
CA MET A 1 13.95 -9.20 8.00
C MET A 1 13.38 -10.59 8.32
N VAL A 2 13.86 -11.66 7.66
CA VAL A 2 13.36 -13.04 7.88
C VAL A 2 13.39 -13.45 9.35
N SER A 3 14.56 -13.35 10.02
CA SER A 3 14.69 -13.70 11.45
C SER A 3 13.79 -12.85 12.36
N ALA A 4 13.60 -11.57 12.03
CA ALA A 4 12.69 -10.70 12.78
C ALA A 4 11.22 -11.12 12.66
N ALA A 5 10.79 -11.57 11.46
CA ALA A 5 9.45 -12.09 11.25
C ALA A 5 9.21 -13.38 12.02
N MET A 6 10.12 -14.35 11.89
CA MET A 6 10.00 -15.66 12.53
C MET A 6 10.09 -15.56 14.05
N GLU A 7 10.96 -14.71 14.56
CA GLU A 7 11.07 -14.48 16.00
C GLU A 7 9.84 -13.76 16.55
N SER A 8 9.31 -12.76 15.83
CA SER A 8 8.04 -12.11 16.19
C SER A 8 6.89 -13.12 16.23
N LYS A 9 6.82 -14.05 15.28
CA LYS A 9 5.82 -15.12 15.28
C LYS A 9 6.02 -16.08 16.47
N ARG A 10 7.26 -16.49 16.75
CA ARG A 10 7.59 -17.35 17.88
C ARG A 10 7.17 -16.73 19.23
N LEU A 11 7.30 -15.41 19.34
CA LEU A 11 6.91 -14.66 20.55
C LEU A 11 5.41 -14.32 20.60
N GLY A 12 4.62 -14.71 19.58
CA GLY A 12 3.20 -14.40 19.51
C GLY A 12 2.90 -12.92 19.21
N LEU A 13 3.89 -12.16 18.73
CA LEU A 13 3.75 -10.73 18.39
C LEU A 13 3.19 -10.52 16.99
N CYS A 14 3.20 -11.54 16.15
CA CYS A 14 2.54 -11.55 14.85
C CYS A 14 2.12 -12.98 14.49
N SER A 15 1.13 -13.07 13.61
CA SER A 15 0.65 -14.33 13.06
C SER A 15 1.04 -14.51 11.60
N LYS A 16 0.98 -13.45 10.80
CA LYS A 16 1.14 -13.50 9.35
C LYS A 16 1.97 -12.33 8.83
N SER A 17 3.16 -12.64 8.32
CA SER A 17 4.09 -11.63 7.78
C SER A 17 4.02 -11.56 6.26
N LEU A 18 3.98 -10.34 5.71
CA LEU A 18 4.06 -10.07 4.28
C LEU A 18 5.39 -9.42 3.93
N PHE A 19 6.12 -10.01 2.99
CA PHE A 19 7.37 -9.48 2.44
C PHE A 19 7.11 -8.91 1.06
N VAL A 20 7.41 -7.63 0.89
CA VAL A 20 7.34 -6.92 -0.40
C VAL A 20 8.77 -6.69 -0.86
N VAL A 21 9.13 -7.29 -1.98
CA VAL A 21 10.50 -7.34 -2.48
C VAL A 21 10.56 -6.96 -3.95
N PRO A 22 11.74 -6.60 -4.52
CA PRO A 22 11.87 -6.41 -5.95
C PRO A 22 11.40 -7.62 -6.74
N ASN A 23 10.64 -7.39 -7.83
CA ASN A 23 9.96 -8.46 -8.57
C ASN A 23 10.86 -9.60 -9.06
N HIS A 24 12.13 -9.31 -9.33
CA HIS A 24 13.10 -10.30 -9.80
C HIS A 24 13.77 -11.09 -8.68
N LEU A 25 13.57 -10.69 -7.42
CA LEU A 25 14.19 -11.33 -6.26
C LEU A 25 13.21 -12.22 -5.47
N THR A 26 11.95 -12.34 -5.88
CA THR A 26 10.94 -13.10 -5.13
C THR A 26 11.34 -14.57 -4.91
N GLU A 27 11.89 -15.23 -5.93
CA GLU A 27 12.34 -16.62 -5.84
C GLU A 27 13.61 -16.78 -4.98
N GLN A 28 14.54 -15.82 -5.09
CA GLN A 28 15.75 -15.80 -4.27
C GLN A 28 15.38 -15.62 -2.79
N TRP A 29 14.51 -14.67 -2.48
CA TRP A 29 14.01 -14.45 -1.12
C TRP A 29 13.37 -15.71 -0.54
N ALA A 30 12.58 -16.44 -1.34
CA ALA A 30 11.96 -17.69 -0.92
C ALA A 30 13.01 -18.77 -0.62
N SER A 31 14.03 -18.89 -1.48
CA SER A 31 15.12 -19.85 -1.30
C SER A 31 15.92 -19.55 -0.04
N GLU A 32 16.33 -18.29 0.16
CA GLU A 32 17.08 -17.87 1.36
C GLU A 32 16.24 -18.00 2.64
N PHE A 33 14.93 -17.73 2.56
CA PHE A 33 14.02 -17.94 3.68
C PHE A 33 14.01 -19.40 4.13
N LEU A 34 13.87 -20.33 3.19
CA LEU A 34 13.84 -21.77 3.47
C LEU A 34 15.21 -22.34 3.85
N GLN A 35 16.32 -21.69 3.45
CA GLN A 35 17.64 -22.06 3.97
C GLN A 35 17.79 -21.73 5.46
N LEU A 36 17.25 -20.60 5.91
CA LEU A 36 17.27 -20.19 7.31
C LEU A 36 16.23 -20.95 8.16
N TYR A 37 15.05 -21.19 7.59
CA TYR A 37 13.91 -21.84 8.25
C TYR A 37 13.30 -22.93 7.36
N PRO A 38 13.91 -24.13 7.29
CA PRO A 38 13.49 -25.19 6.36
C PRO A 38 12.06 -25.69 6.54
N SER A 39 11.51 -25.57 7.76
CA SER A 39 10.15 -26.00 8.08
C SER A 39 9.09 -24.91 7.92
N ALA A 40 9.49 -23.70 7.49
CA ALA A 40 8.55 -22.60 7.35
C ALA A 40 7.55 -22.83 6.20
N ASN A 41 6.27 -22.56 6.48
CA ASN A 41 5.22 -22.59 5.48
C ASN A 41 5.12 -21.22 4.79
N ILE A 42 5.72 -21.09 3.62
CA ILE A 42 5.76 -19.83 2.88
C ILE A 42 4.90 -19.87 1.63
N LEU A 43 4.27 -18.73 1.29
CA LEU A 43 3.54 -18.52 0.04
C LEU A 43 4.30 -17.51 -0.83
N VAL A 44 4.70 -17.92 -2.02
CA VAL A 44 5.40 -17.05 -2.97
C VAL A 44 4.48 -16.69 -4.14
N ALA A 45 4.33 -15.42 -4.39
CA ALA A 45 3.49 -14.94 -5.48
C ALA A 45 4.22 -15.03 -6.83
N THR A 46 3.53 -15.55 -7.83
CA THR A 46 3.98 -15.56 -9.21
C THR A 46 3.26 -14.46 -10.02
N LYS A 47 3.79 -14.14 -11.21
CA LYS A 47 3.11 -13.19 -12.12
C LYS A 47 1.70 -13.64 -12.48
N LYS A 48 1.47 -14.96 -12.62
CA LYS A 48 0.16 -15.54 -12.96
C LYS A 48 -0.87 -15.36 -11.86
N ASP A 49 -0.45 -15.36 -10.60
CA ASP A 49 -1.35 -15.20 -9.45
C ASP A 49 -2.00 -13.81 -9.43
N PHE A 50 -1.34 -12.79 -9.99
CA PHE A 50 -1.83 -11.42 -10.06
C PHE A 50 -2.45 -11.03 -11.41
N GLU A 51 -2.70 -11.99 -12.29
CA GLU A 51 -3.61 -11.79 -13.41
C GLU A 51 -5.05 -11.55 -12.91
N THR A 52 -5.83 -10.77 -13.63
CA THR A 52 -7.18 -10.35 -13.22
C THR A 52 -8.06 -11.51 -12.78
N LYS A 53 -7.94 -12.67 -13.46
CA LYS A 53 -8.73 -13.88 -13.15
C LYS A 53 -8.29 -14.60 -11.87
N ASN A 54 -7.01 -14.53 -11.52
CA ASN A 54 -6.39 -15.33 -10.46
C ASN A 54 -6.22 -14.53 -9.16
N ARG A 55 -6.15 -13.20 -9.24
CA ARG A 55 -5.87 -12.31 -8.12
C ARG A 55 -6.82 -12.52 -6.93
N LYS A 56 -8.13 -12.59 -7.20
CA LYS A 56 -9.13 -12.84 -6.15
C LYS A 56 -8.86 -14.16 -5.42
N LYS A 57 -8.55 -15.22 -6.18
CA LYS A 57 -8.22 -16.53 -5.62
C LYS A 57 -6.93 -16.51 -4.80
N PHE A 58 -5.91 -15.79 -5.28
CA PHE A 58 -4.63 -15.67 -4.57
C PHE A 58 -4.78 -14.87 -3.27
N CYS A 59 -5.48 -13.72 -3.31
CA CYS A 59 -5.79 -12.94 -2.10
C CYS A 59 -6.62 -13.78 -1.10
N GLY A 60 -7.60 -14.55 -1.58
CA GLY A 60 -8.36 -15.49 -0.75
C GLY A 60 -7.46 -16.55 -0.08
N ARG A 61 -6.46 -17.09 -0.79
CA ARG A 61 -5.46 -18.00 -0.20
C ARG A 61 -4.64 -17.33 0.91
N ILE A 62 -4.24 -16.07 0.70
CA ILE A 62 -3.54 -15.30 1.74
C ILE A 62 -4.43 -15.15 2.96
N ALA A 63 -5.69 -14.73 2.76
CA ALA A 63 -6.62 -14.45 3.85
C ALA A 63 -6.91 -15.70 4.69
N THR A 64 -7.15 -16.84 4.05
CA THR A 64 -7.59 -18.07 4.72
C THR A 64 -6.46 -19.04 5.09
N GLY A 65 -5.28 -18.90 4.46
CA GLY A 65 -4.15 -19.80 4.70
C GLY A 65 -3.36 -19.44 5.95
N ASP A 66 -2.83 -20.45 6.59
CA ASP A 66 -1.87 -20.31 7.71
C ASP A 66 -0.44 -20.37 7.16
N TYR A 67 0.11 -19.19 6.85
CA TYR A 67 1.46 -19.04 6.33
C TYR A 67 2.34 -18.32 7.35
N ASP A 68 3.59 -18.74 7.47
CA ASP A 68 4.61 -18.03 8.25
C ASP A 68 5.02 -16.74 7.56
N ALA A 69 5.08 -16.79 6.24
CA ALA A 69 5.40 -15.64 5.41
C ALA A 69 4.74 -15.71 4.04
N ILE A 70 4.38 -14.54 3.52
CA ILE A 70 3.96 -14.35 2.14
C ILE A 70 5.00 -13.46 1.46
N ILE A 71 5.51 -13.85 0.29
CA ILE A 71 6.52 -13.11 -0.46
C ILE A 71 5.90 -12.66 -1.79
N ILE A 72 5.83 -11.35 -2.01
CA ILE A 72 5.27 -10.74 -3.22
C ILE A 72 6.20 -9.68 -3.79
N GLY A 73 6.12 -9.44 -5.09
CA GLY A 73 6.85 -8.34 -5.73
C GLY A 73 6.14 -6.99 -5.57
N HIS A 74 6.89 -5.87 -5.67
CA HIS A 74 6.34 -4.52 -5.58
C HIS A 74 5.15 -4.31 -6.52
N SER A 75 5.28 -4.67 -7.80
CA SER A 75 4.21 -4.50 -8.79
C SER A 75 2.98 -5.38 -8.53
N GLN A 76 3.10 -6.40 -7.72
CA GLN A 76 2.02 -7.26 -7.27
C GLN A 76 1.33 -6.65 -6.04
N PHE A 77 2.11 -6.11 -5.11
CA PHE A 77 1.62 -5.40 -3.93
C PHE A 77 0.72 -4.22 -4.30
N GLU A 78 1.13 -3.41 -5.28
CA GLU A 78 0.36 -2.29 -5.81
C GLU A 78 -1.02 -2.67 -6.38
N LYS A 79 -1.21 -3.94 -6.75
CA LYS A 79 -2.48 -4.43 -7.29
C LYS A 79 -3.45 -4.92 -6.21
N ILE A 80 -3.04 -5.00 -4.96
CA ILE A 80 -3.92 -5.36 -3.84
C ILE A 80 -4.72 -4.11 -3.48
N PRO A 81 -6.05 -4.13 -3.58
CA PRO A 81 -6.86 -2.97 -3.27
C PRO A 81 -6.87 -2.72 -1.76
N MET A 82 -6.95 -1.47 -1.40
CA MET A 82 -7.23 -1.02 -0.04
C MET A 82 -8.74 -0.91 0.13
N SER A 83 -9.27 -1.09 1.34
CA SER A 83 -10.70 -0.92 1.61
C SER A 83 -11.20 0.48 1.23
N ILE A 84 -12.45 0.58 0.79
CA ILE A 84 -13.06 1.85 0.36
C ILE A 84 -13.11 2.83 1.52
N GLU A 85 -13.40 2.34 2.72
CA GLU A 85 -13.42 3.14 3.94
C GLU A 85 -12.05 3.76 4.24
N ARG A 86 -10.99 2.96 4.08
CA ARG A 86 -9.62 3.45 4.29
C ARG A 86 -9.21 4.47 3.23
N GLN A 87 -9.53 4.19 1.96
CA GLN A 87 -9.27 5.14 0.87
C GLN A 87 -10.02 6.46 1.09
N ARG A 88 -11.28 6.40 1.52
CA ARG A 88 -12.09 7.57 1.85
C ARG A 88 -11.46 8.37 2.99
N ALA A 89 -11.12 7.73 4.10
CA ALA A 89 -10.50 8.40 5.25
C ALA A 89 -9.22 9.15 4.86
N ILE A 90 -8.37 8.52 4.02
CA ILE A 90 -7.15 9.16 3.53
C ILE A 90 -7.46 10.38 2.66
N LEU A 91 -8.44 10.29 1.76
CA LEU A 91 -8.82 11.40 0.88
C LEU A 91 -9.48 12.55 1.66
N GLU A 92 -10.27 12.25 2.68
CA GLU A 92 -10.87 13.23 3.59
C GLU A 92 -9.79 13.97 4.39
N GLN A 93 -8.84 13.25 4.97
CA GLN A 93 -7.68 13.85 5.65
C GLN A 93 -6.89 14.79 4.72
N GLN A 94 -6.60 14.36 3.48
CA GLN A 94 -5.94 15.21 2.49
C GLN A 94 -6.75 16.47 2.18
N LEU A 95 -8.06 16.35 2.08
CA LEU A 95 -8.95 17.47 1.81
C LEU A 95 -8.89 18.52 2.93
N ASP A 96 -8.83 18.05 4.19
CA ASP A 96 -8.73 18.89 5.36
C ASP A 96 -7.38 19.60 5.40
N GLU A 97 -6.26 18.89 5.23
CA GLU A 97 -4.91 19.45 5.19
C GLU A 97 -4.75 20.52 4.09
N VAL A 98 -5.28 20.25 2.88
CA VAL A 98 -5.26 21.22 1.77
C VAL A 98 -6.13 22.44 2.08
N THR A 99 -7.26 22.22 2.76
CA THR A 99 -8.18 23.32 3.12
C THR A 99 -7.58 24.22 4.19
N GLU A 100 -6.94 23.65 5.19
CA GLU A 100 -6.18 24.39 6.22
C GLU A 100 -5.04 25.20 5.59
N GLY A 101 -4.24 24.56 4.72
CA GLY A 101 -3.17 25.25 3.98
C GLY A 101 -3.65 26.43 3.13
N ILE A 102 -4.82 26.31 2.48
CA ILE A 102 -5.43 27.44 1.76
C ILE A 102 -5.80 28.58 2.72
N THR A 103 -6.36 28.23 3.88
CA THR A 103 -6.79 29.21 4.89
C THR A 103 -5.61 29.97 5.47
N GLU A 104 -4.53 29.27 5.79
CA GLU A 104 -3.29 29.86 6.30
C GLU A 104 -2.62 30.79 5.27
N LEU A 105 -2.53 30.35 4.02
CA LEU A 105 -1.96 31.19 2.95
C LEU A 105 -2.79 32.45 2.70
N LYS A 106 -4.12 32.36 2.76
CA LYS A 106 -5.01 33.53 2.65
C LYS A 106 -4.84 34.50 3.83
N LYS A 107 -4.66 34.00 5.06
CA LYS A 107 -4.39 34.85 6.25
C LYS A 107 -3.05 35.56 6.15
N ASN A 108 -2.01 34.87 5.70
CA ASN A 108 -0.64 35.37 5.66
C ASN A 108 -0.32 36.18 4.38
N ARG A 109 -1.33 36.62 3.61
CA ARG A 109 -1.17 37.29 2.31
C ARG A 109 -0.21 36.53 1.37
N GLY A 110 -0.28 35.20 1.40
CA GLY A 110 0.54 34.32 0.58
C GLY A 110 0.28 34.55 -0.92
N ASP A 111 1.26 34.10 -1.72
CA ASP A 111 1.22 34.26 -3.18
C ASP A 111 -0.05 33.64 -3.77
N ASN A 112 -0.76 34.45 -4.58
CA ASN A 112 -1.97 34.03 -5.29
C ASN A 112 -1.77 32.78 -6.17
N PHE A 113 -0.56 32.55 -6.65
CA PHE A 113 -0.22 31.37 -7.44
C PHE A 113 -0.29 30.09 -6.58
N SER A 114 0.27 30.14 -5.38
CA SER A 114 0.24 29.02 -4.41
C SER A 114 -1.19 28.68 -3.98
N VAL A 115 -2.02 29.69 -3.73
CA VAL A 115 -3.45 29.50 -3.40
C VAL A 115 -4.19 28.81 -4.55
N LYS A 116 -4.03 29.28 -5.80
CA LYS A 116 -4.66 28.65 -6.98
C LYS A 116 -4.21 27.19 -7.19
N GLN A 117 -2.97 26.87 -6.89
CA GLN A 117 -2.47 25.52 -6.99
C GLN A 117 -3.13 24.59 -5.95
N LEU A 118 -3.27 25.06 -4.70
CA LEU A 118 -3.98 24.33 -3.65
C LEU A 118 -5.46 24.13 -3.98
N GLU A 119 -6.12 25.14 -4.53
CA GLU A 119 -7.52 25.04 -4.96
C GLU A 119 -7.71 24.00 -6.09
N ARG A 120 -6.75 23.88 -7.02
CA ARG A 120 -6.74 22.81 -8.03
C ARG A 120 -6.58 21.44 -7.41
N THR A 121 -5.67 21.30 -6.44
CA THR A 121 -5.48 20.03 -5.70
C THR A 121 -6.75 19.67 -4.93
N LYS A 122 -7.35 20.62 -4.22
CA LYS A 122 -8.63 20.43 -3.53
C LYS A 122 -9.71 19.90 -4.47
N LYS A 123 -9.83 20.48 -5.66
CA LYS A 123 -10.78 20.01 -6.68
C LYS A 123 -10.48 18.60 -7.15
N SER A 124 -9.20 18.26 -7.37
CA SER A 124 -8.77 16.91 -7.77
C SER A 124 -9.08 15.87 -6.70
N VAL A 125 -8.81 16.17 -5.42
CA VAL A 125 -9.11 15.26 -4.29
C VAL A 125 -10.61 15.03 -4.16
N LYS A 126 -11.44 16.10 -4.27
CA LYS A 126 -12.90 15.96 -4.29
C LYS A 126 -13.39 15.07 -5.41
N GLN A 127 -12.90 15.25 -6.64
CA GLN A 127 -13.26 14.38 -7.77
C GLN A 127 -12.89 12.91 -7.56
N LYS A 128 -11.76 12.64 -6.87
CA LYS A 128 -11.38 11.26 -6.51
C LYS A 128 -12.35 10.68 -5.48
N LEU A 129 -12.77 11.49 -4.51
CA LEU A 129 -13.72 11.09 -3.48
C LEU A 129 -15.10 10.78 -4.05
N ASP A 130 -15.59 11.61 -4.98
CA ASP A 130 -16.84 11.39 -5.70
C ASP A 130 -16.79 10.09 -6.52
N LYS A 131 -15.70 9.86 -7.27
CA LYS A 131 -15.50 8.61 -8.02
C LYS A 131 -15.46 7.38 -7.12
N LEU A 132 -14.82 7.48 -5.95
CA LEU A 132 -14.76 6.38 -4.98
C LEU A 132 -16.15 6.01 -4.47
N ASN A 133 -16.99 7.02 -4.22
CA ASN A 133 -18.38 6.80 -3.78
C ASN A 133 -19.23 6.10 -4.87
N ASP A 134 -18.97 6.39 -6.15
CA ASP A 134 -19.65 5.73 -7.27
C ASP A 134 -19.15 4.28 -7.50
N GLN A 135 -17.87 4.02 -7.19
CA GLN A 135 -17.26 2.68 -7.34
C GLN A 135 -17.62 1.73 -6.21
N SER A 136 -18.02 2.22 -5.04
CA SER A 136 -18.33 1.40 -3.85
C SER A 136 -19.38 0.30 -4.09
N LYS A 137 -20.07 0.33 -5.24
CA LYS A 137 -21.10 -0.64 -5.62
C LYS A 137 -20.59 -1.81 -6.47
N LYS A 138 -19.28 -1.88 -6.82
CA LYS A 138 -18.78 -2.81 -7.86
C LYS A 138 -17.64 -3.74 -7.46
N ASP A 139 -16.93 -3.52 -6.35
CA ASP A 139 -15.71 -4.29 -6.05
C ASP A 139 -15.92 -5.35 -4.97
N ASP A 140 -16.08 -6.59 -5.43
CA ASP A 140 -16.08 -7.83 -4.65
C ASP A 140 -14.66 -8.45 -4.61
N THR A 141 -13.63 -7.62 -4.36
CA THR A 141 -12.23 -8.07 -4.28
C THR A 141 -11.76 -8.04 -2.83
N VAL A 142 -11.06 -9.08 -2.39
CA VAL A 142 -10.43 -9.13 -1.06
C VAL A 142 -9.46 -7.95 -0.92
N THR A 143 -9.69 -7.12 0.07
CA THR A 143 -8.87 -5.92 0.35
C THR A 143 -7.63 -6.26 1.17
N PHE A 144 -6.67 -5.33 1.24
CA PHE A 144 -5.45 -5.53 2.02
C PHE A 144 -5.76 -5.80 3.50
N GLU A 145 -6.73 -5.11 4.06
CA GLU A 145 -7.17 -5.26 5.45
C GLU A 145 -7.75 -6.66 5.73
N GLU A 146 -8.36 -7.28 4.72
CA GLU A 146 -8.95 -8.62 4.83
C GLU A 146 -7.92 -9.76 4.65
N LEU A 147 -6.69 -9.45 4.23
CA LEU A 147 -5.64 -10.46 4.10
C LEU A 147 -5.20 -11.06 5.44
N GLY A 148 -5.49 -10.36 6.54
CA GLY A 148 -5.08 -10.79 7.88
C GLY A 148 -3.57 -10.69 8.11
N VAL A 149 -2.89 -9.83 7.34
CA VAL A 149 -1.47 -9.53 7.51
C VAL A 149 -1.30 -8.57 8.67
N ASP A 150 -0.48 -8.92 9.64
CA ASP A 150 -0.21 -8.10 10.82
C ASP A 150 1.23 -7.55 10.87
N ARG A 151 2.10 -8.02 9.98
CA ARG A 151 3.46 -7.47 9.82
C ARG A 151 3.82 -7.32 8.35
N LEU A 152 4.35 -6.15 8.02
CA LEU A 152 4.80 -5.81 6.67
C LEU A 152 6.31 -5.55 6.69
N PHE A 153 7.04 -6.27 5.85
CA PHE A 153 8.47 -6.08 5.60
C PHE A 153 8.67 -5.66 4.16
N ILE A 154 9.27 -4.50 3.95
CA ILE A 154 9.47 -3.94 2.60
C ILE A 154 10.97 -3.80 2.34
N ASP A 155 11.45 -4.54 1.36
CA ASP A 155 12.78 -4.33 0.80
C ASP A 155 12.72 -3.19 -0.22
N GLU A 156 13.80 -2.39 -0.33
CA GLU A 156 13.83 -1.20 -1.19
C GLU A 156 12.66 -0.22 -0.89
N SER A 157 12.40 0.04 0.39
CA SER A 157 11.26 0.86 0.86
C SER A 157 11.24 2.29 0.31
N HIS A 158 12.33 2.73 -0.34
CA HIS A 158 12.41 4.04 -0.96
C HIS A 158 11.36 4.25 -2.08
N TYR A 159 10.78 3.18 -2.66
CA TYR A 159 9.65 3.26 -3.59
C TYR A 159 8.40 3.86 -2.95
N TYR A 160 8.25 3.80 -1.63
CA TYR A 160 7.09 4.25 -0.87
C TYR A 160 7.34 5.52 -0.05
N LYS A 161 8.47 6.20 -0.24
CA LYS A 161 8.87 7.38 0.55
C LYS A 161 7.96 8.60 0.38
N ASN A 162 7.25 8.68 -0.75
CA ASN A 162 6.43 9.83 -1.12
C ASN A 162 4.94 9.48 -1.03
N LEU A 163 4.40 9.41 0.18
CA LEU A 163 2.98 9.11 0.36
C LEU A 163 2.10 10.28 -0.16
N PHE A 164 2.44 11.50 0.21
CA PHE A 164 1.83 12.73 -0.27
C PHE A 164 2.91 13.82 -0.33
N LEU A 165 3.35 14.19 -1.52
CA LEU A 165 4.29 15.29 -1.66
C LEU A 165 3.57 16.53 -2.15
N PHE A 166 3.48 17.53 -1.28
CA PHE A 166 3.07 18.87 -1.62
C PHE A 166 4.33 19.70 -1.88
N THR A 167 4.66 19.96 -3.14
CA THR A 167 5.83 20.78 -3.48
C THR A 167 5.44 21.97 -4.32
N LYS A 168 6.05 23.13 -4.02
CA LYS A 168 5.99 24.32 -4.86
C LYS A 168 6.90 24.23 -6.09
N MET A 169 7.80 23.25 -6.12
CA MET A 169 8.75 23.07 -7.23
C MET A 169 8.06 22.38 -8.41
N ARG A 170 8.30 22.91 -9.61
CA ARG A 170 7.97 22.25 -10.87
C ARG A 170 9.11 21.30 -11.24
N ASN A 171 8.80 20.10 -11.74
CA ASN A 171 9.76 19.12 -12.26
C ASN A 171 10.78 18.62 -11.22
N VAL A 172 10.33 18.19 -10.06
CA VAL A 172 11.17 17.41 -9.15
C VAL A 172 11.20 15.97 -9.65
N GLY A 173 12.33 15.54 -10.17
CA GLY A 173 12.51 14.15 -10.61
C GLY A 173 12.37 13.16 -9.45
N GLY A 174 11.67 12.05 -9.68
CA GLY A 174 11.51 10.99 -8.69
C GLY A 174 10.33 11.16 -7.72
N ILE A 175 9.35 11.99 -8.10
CA ILE A 175 8.07 12.13 -7.38
C ILE A 175 6.95 11.54 -8.23
#